data_82ef77a44e4415cca7437fc779f255c9
#
_entry.id   82ef77a44e4415cca7437fc779f255c9
#
_cell.length_a   1.000
_cell.length_b   1.000
_cell.length_c   1.000
_cell.angle_alpha   90.00
_cell.angle_beta   90.00
_cell.angle_gamma   90.00
#
_symmetry.space_group_name_H-M   'P 1'
#
loop_
_entity.id
_entity.type
_entity.pdbx_description
1 polymer ?
#
loop_
_entity_poly.entity_id
_entity_poly.type
_entity_poly.pdbx_seq_one_letter_code
_entity_poly.pdbx_strand_id
1 'polypeptide(L)'
;MEFEWDKNKAAYNLSKHGVSFDEASTVFDDTLYVDFYDPDHSYDEHRYIIVRQSAQDRVLIVSYTERGDAIRLITARKATRKEKELYEERQDNNPRWTSTRI
;
A
#
# COMPACT_ATOMS: atom_id res chain seq x y z
N MET A 1 10.79 -11.03 -1.75
CA MET A 1 9.34 -10.84 -1.85
C MET A 1 8.96 -10.67 -3.31
N GLU A 2 8.01 -11.47 -3.77
CA GLU A 2 7.57 -11.41 -5.16
C GLU A 2 6.27 -10.67 -5.28
N PHE A 3 6.15 -9.94 -6.39
CA PHE A 3 4.91 -9.21 -6.68
C PHE A 3 4.32 -9.72 -7.97
N GLU A 4 2.99 -9.75 -8.03
CA GLU A 4 2.30 -10.08 -9.26
C GLU A 4 1.11 -9.16 -9.45
N TRP A 5 0.65 -9.03 -10.67
CA TRP A 5 -0.54 -8.25 -10.98
C TRP A 5 -1.02 -8.56 -12.38
N ASP A 6 -2.26 -8.15 -12.63
CA ASP A 6 -2.87 -8.25 -13.94
C ASP A 6 -2.40 -7.05 -14.77
N LYS A 7 -1.89 -7.30 -15.97
CA LYS A 7 -1.36 -6.23 -16.82
C LYS A 7 -2.41 -5.21 -17.22
N ASN A 8 -3.64 -5.66 -17.45
CA ASN A 8 -4.71 -4.74 -17.83
C ASN A 8 -5.11 -3.85 -16.67
N LYS A 9 -5.13 -4.42 -15.47
CA LYS A 9 -5.42 -3.62 -14.28
C LYS A 9 -4.31 -2.63 -13.99
N ALA A 10 -3.07 -3.02 -14.24
CA ALA A 10 -1.93 -2.13 -14.03
C ALA A 10 -2.03 -0.92 -14.97
N ALA A 11 -2.36 -1.18 -16.24
CA ALA A 11 -2.50 -0.10 -17.22
C ALA A 11 -3.66 0.83 -16.85
N TYR A 12 -4.78 0.26 -16.42
CA TYR A 12 -5.94 1.03 -16.01
C TYR A 12 -5.60 1.87 -14.77
N ASN A 13 -4.90 1.28 -13.83
CA ASN A 13 -4.53 1.96 -12.59
C ASN A 13 -3.62 3.16 -12.89
N LEU A 14 -2.66 2.97 -13.75
CA LEU A 14 -1.76 4.06 -14.15
C LEU A 14 -2.53 5.18 -14.83
N SER A 15 -3.44 4.82 -15.73
CA SER A 15 -4.25 5.82 -16.44
C SER A 15 -5.17 6.58 -15.50
N LYS A 16 -5.80 5.88 -14.57
CA LYS A 16 -6.78 6.50 -13.68
C LYS A 16 -6.15 7.25 -12.51
N HIS A 17 -5.13 6.68 -11.91
CA HIS A 17 -4.57 7.23 -10.67
C HIS A 17 -3.17 7.81 -10.81
N GLY A 18 -2.54 7.61 -11.96
CA GLY A 18 -1.18 8.10 -12.15
C GLY A 18 -0.13 7.37 -11.34
N VAL A 19 -0.43 6.14 -10.91
CA VAL A 19 0.48 5.34 -10.10
C VAL A 19 0.70 4.00 -10.78
N SER A 20 1.95 3.68 -11.06
CA SER A 20 2.29 2.37 -11.61
C SER A 20 2.35 1.34 -10.50
N PHE A 21 2.15 0.08 -10.85
CA PHE A 21 2.30 -0.99 -9.87
C PHE A 21 3.77 -1.22 -9.53
N ASP A 22 4.68 -0.84 -10.42
CA ASP A 22 6.11 -0.88 -10.09
C ASP A 22 6.40 0.07 -8.93
N GLU A 23 5.88 1.28 -8.99
CA GLU A 23 6.04 2.22 -7.89
C GLU A 23 5.32 1.71 -6.64
N ALA A 24 4.11 1.18 -6.81
CA ALA A 24 3.33 0.70 -5.68
C ALA A 24 4.07 -0.42 -4.92
N SER A 25 4.81 -1.26 -5.63
CA SER A 25 5.53 -2.34 -4.97
C SER A 25 6.61 -1.82 -4.02
N THR A 26 7.12 -0.61 -4.26
CA THR A 26 8.18 -0.07 -3.42
C THR A 26 7.72 0.28 -2.01
N VAL A 27 6.41 0.41 -1.78
CA VAL A 27 5.92 0.70 -0.42
C VAL A 27 6.19 -0.47 0.53
N PHE A 28 6.47 -1.65 -0.01
CA PHE A 28 6.76 -2.83 0.82
C PHE A 28 8.24 -2.98 1.14
N ASP A 29 9.08 -2.09 0.63
CA ASP A 29 10.52 -2.17 0.87
C ASP A 29 10.88 -1.92 2.33
N ASP A 30 10.05 -1.17 3.04
CA ASP A 30 10.28 -0.88 4.43
C ASP A 30 9.51 -1.90 5.27
N THR A 31 10.22 -2.63 6.12
CA THR A 31 9.60 -3.64 6.97
C THR A 31 8.74 -3.05 8.07
N LEU A 32 8.78 -1.74 8.22
CA LEU A 32 7.99 -1.04 9.25
C LEU A 32 6.65 -0.52 8.73
N TYR A 33 6.23 -0.98 7.54
CA TYR A 33 4.93 -0.57 7.01
C TYR A 33 3.80 -1.14 7.86
N VAL A 34 2.64 -0.47 7.77
CA VAL A 34 1.43 -0.90 8.46
C VAL A 34 0.38 -1.20 7.42
N ASP A 35 -0.24 -2.34 7.54
CA ASP A 35 -1.33 -2.69 6.66
C ASP A 35 -2.59 -2.93 7.45
N PHE A 36 -3.72 -2.84 6.78
CA PHE A 36 -5.02 -3.00 7.38
C PHE A 36 -5.81 -4.01 6.58
N TYR A 37 -6.52 -4.88 7.30
CA TYR A 37 -7.42 -5.83 6.68
C TYR A 37 -8.64 -5.08 6.13
N ASP A 38 -9.07 -5.41 4.93
CA ASP A 38 -10.22 -4.77 4.29
C ASP A 38 -11.38 -5.77 4.19
N PRO A 39 -12.23 -5.85 5.22
CA PRO A 39 -13.32 -6.82 5.22
C PRO A 39 -14.39 -6.52 4.16
N ASP A 40 -14.55 -5.27 3.79
CA ASP A 40 -15.59 -4.89 2.83
C ASP A 40 -15.34 -5.42 1.43
N HIS A 41 -14.10 -5.72 1.11
CA HIS A 41 -13.72 -6.22 -0.21
C HIS A 41 -13.08 -7.59 -0.15
N SER A 42 -13.31 -8.33 0.93
CA SER A 42 -12.70 -9.65 1.13
C SER A 42 -13.73 -10.76 0.94
N TYR A 43 -14.21 -10.93 -0.29
CA TYR A 43 -15.22 -11.95 -0.57
C TYR A 43 -14.62 -13.35 -0.70
N ASP A 44 -13.70 -13.49 -1.64
CA ASP A 44 -13.09 -14.79 -1.93
C ASP A 44 -11.71 -14.94 -1.33
N GLU A 45 -11.05 -13.81 -1.10
CA GLU A 45 -9.71 -13.80 -0.52
C GLU A 45 -9.57 -12.56 0.35
N HIS A 46 -8.69 -12.64 1.31
CA HIS A 46 -8.48 -11.51 2.22
C HIS A 46 -7.71 -10.41 1.51
N ARG A 47 -8.22 -9.20 1.60
CA ARG A 47 -7.58 -8.01 1.05
C ARG A 47 -7.07 -7.13 2.16
N TYR A 48 -5.94 -6.53 1.90
CA TYR A 48 -5.26 -5.66 2.85
C TYR A 48 -4.98 -4.32 2.19
N ILE A 49 -4.82 -3.31 3.02
CA ILE A 49 -4.49 -1.97 2.57
C ILE A 49 -3.22 -1.55 3.30
N ILE A 50 -2.23 -1.10 2.53
CA ILE A 50 -1.02 -0.54 3.10
C ILE A 50 -0.95 0.93 2.73
N VAL A 51 -0.58 1.77 3.69
CA VAL A 51 -0.39 3.20 3.48
C VAL A 51 1.06 3.49 3.80
N ARG A 52 1.81 3.92 2.80
CA ARG A 52 3.25 4.14 2.98
C ARG A 52 3.79 5.02 1.87
N GLN A 53 4.95 5.61 2.14
CA GLN A 53 5.65 6.42 1.15
C GLN A 53 6.35 5.50 0.15
N SER A 54 6.21 5.82 -1.13
CA SER A 54 6.86 5.05 -2.19
C SER A 54 8.30 5.53 -2.38
N ALA A 55 9.04 4.82 -3.21
CA ALA A 55 10.41 5.20 -3.55
C ALA A 55 10.46 6.54 -4.30
N GLN A 56 9.33 7.00 -4.81
CA GLN A 56 9.25 8.31 -5.47
C GLN A 56 8.73 9.39 -4.53
N ASP A 57 8.77 9.13 -3.22
CA ASP A 57 8.39 10.09 -2.18
C ASP A 57 6.93 10.50 -2.22
N ARG A 58 6.07 9.59 -2.66
CA ARG A 58 4.62 9.83 -2.66
C ARG A 58 3.97 8.88 -1.66
N VAL A 59 3.08 9.40 -0.83
CA VAL A 59 2.32 8.53 0.07
C VAL A 59 1.22 7.88 -0.75
N LEU A 60 1.23 6.55 -0.77
CA LEU A 60 0.30 5.76 -1.56
C LEU A 60 -0.58 4.93 -0.67
N ILE A 61 -1.78 4.65 -1.16
CA ILE A 61 -2.68 3.69 -0.56
C ILE A 61 -2.79 2.54 -1.54
N VAL A 62 -2.31 1.37 -1.13
CA VAL A 62 -2.20 0.20 -2.00
C VAL A 62 -3.05 -0.93 -1.45
N SER A 63 -3.93 -1.46 -2.28
CA SER A 63 -4.72 -2.63 -1.93
C SER A 63 -4.04 -3.86 -2.52
N TYR A 64 -3.94 -4.91 -1.73
CA TYR A 64 -3.27 -6.12 -2.17
C TYR A 64 -3.84 -7.34 -1.47
N THR A 65 -3.48 -8.50 -1.96
CA THR A 65 -3.78 -9.76 -1.30
C THR A 65 -2.52 -10.62 -1.35
N GLU A 66 -2.47 -11.63 -0.50
CA GLU A 66 -1.35 -12.54 -0.46
C GLU A 66 -1.71 -13.82 -1.20
N ARG A 67 -0.81 -14.29 -2.05
CA ARG A 67 -0.98 -15.54 -2.78
C ARG A 67 0.30 -16.35 -2.64
N GLY A 68 0.28 -17.32 -1.73
CA GLY A 68 1.48 -18.06 -1.41
C GLY A 68 2.55 -17.12 -0.91
N ASP A 69 3.69 -17.10 -1.58
CA ASP A 69 4.80 -16.23 -1.20
C ASP A 69 4.78 -14.90 -1.95
N ALA A 70 3.78 -14.67 -2.76
CA ALA A 70 3.70 -13.47 -3.58
C ALA A 70 2.66 -12.49 -3.02
N ILE A 71 2.90 -11.21 -3.31
CA ILE A 71 1.95 -10.13 -3.03
C ILE A 71 1.29 -9.79 -4.35
N ARG A 72 -0.04 -9.91 -4.41
CA ARG A 72 -0.77 -9.53 -5.62
C ARG A 72 -1.35 -8.14 -5.44
N LEU A 73 -0.87 -7.21 -6.26
CA LEU A 73 -1.34 -5.83 -6.21
C LEU A 73 -2.68 -5.72 -6.93
N ILE A 74 -3.61 -4.98 -6.33
CA ILE A 74 -4.96 -4.84 -6.84
C ILE A 74 -5.23 -3.42 -7.29
N THR A 75 -4.97 -2.44 -6.43
CA THR A 75 -5.09 -1.02 -6.79
C THR A 75 -4.03 -0.24 -6.05
N ALA A 76 -3.70 0.93 -6.59
CA ALA A 76 -2.78 1.85 -5.95
C ALA A 76 -3.16 3.27 -6.33
N ARG A 77 -3.21 4.16 -5.35
CA ARG A 77 -3.53 5.56 -5.61
C ARG A 77 -2.76 6.45 -4.65
N LYS A 78 -2.65 7.70 -5.00
CA LYS A 78 -2.04 8.66 -4.09
C LYS A 78 -2.99 8.93 -2.95
N ALA A 79 -2.45 9.13 -1.77
CA ALA A 79 -3.23 9.54 -0.62
C ALA A 79 -3.78 10.94 -0.85
N THR A 80 -4.97 11.20 -0.34
CA THR A 80 -5.50 12.55 -0.32
C THR A 80 -4.69 13.34 0.71
N ARG A 81 -4.86 14.66 0.69
CA ARG A 81 -4.16 15.51 1.65
C ARG A 81 -4.48 15.11 3.08
N LYS A 82 -5.75 14.85 3.35
CA LYS A 82 -6.17 14.46 4.70
C LYS A 82 -5.58 13.11 5.08
N GLU A 83 -5.60 12.16 4.16
CA GLU A 83 -5.02 10.84 4.42
C GLU A 83 -3.54 10.94 4.69
N LYS A 84 -2.85 11.78 3.93
CA LYS A 84 -1.42 11.98 4.11
C LYS A 84 -1.13 12.60 5.48
N GLU A 85 -1.95 13.57 5.89
CA GLU A 85 -1.78 14.19 7.19
C GLU A 85 -1.96 13.19 8.32
N LEU A 86 -2.98 12.33 8.20
CA LEU A 86 -3.21 11.29 9.20
C LEU A 86 -2.06 10.30 9.27
N TYR A 87 -1.52 9.94 8.12
CA TYR A 87 -0.36 9.06 8.05
C TYR A 87 0.85 9.69 8.75
N GLU A 88 1.12 10.95 8.47
CA GLU A 88 2.24 11.68 9.06
C GLU A 88 2.05 11.85 10.56
N GLU A 89 0.81 12.12 10.99
CA GLU A 89 0.50 12.26 12.39
C GLU A 89 0.77 10.98 13.16
N ARG A 90 0.40 9.84 12.57
CA ARG A 90 0.66 8.55 13.22
C ARG A 90 2.15 8.27 13.34
N GLN A 91 2.92 8.67 12.35
CA GLN A 91 4.37 8.52 12.40
C GLN A 91 4.98 9.36 13.52
N ASP A 92 4.47 10.59 13.67
CA ASP A 92 5.03 11.53 14.64
C ASP A 92 4.54 11.33 16.07
N ASN A 93 3.28 10.99 16.23
CA ASN A 93 2.64 11.00 17.53
C ASN A 93 2.52 9.64 18.20
N ASN A 94 3.20 8.67 17.70
CA ASN A 94 3.19 7.35 18.30
C ASN A 94 4.61 6.85 18.48
N PRO A 95 5.26 7.29 19.54
CA PRO A 95 6.66 6.89 19.79
C PRO A 95 6.80 5.39 19.91
N ARG A 96 5.79 4.71 20.45
CA ARG A 96 5.85 3.29 20.54
C ARG A 96 5.77 2.67 19.15
N TRP A 97 5.05 3.29 18.27
CA TRP A 97 4.96 2.89 16.90
C TRP A 97 6.32 2.95 16.27
N THR A 98 7.09 3.99 16.50
CA THR A 98 8.42 4.06 16.00
C THR A 98 9.39 3.23 16.82
N SER A 99 9.23 3.16 18.11
CA SER A 99 10.20 2.45 18.91
C SER A 99 9.95 0.97 18.97
N THR A 100 8.74 0.51 18.92
CA THR A 100 8.53 -0.91 18.96
C THR A 100 8.79 -1.59 17.70
N ARG A 101 8.82 -0.86 16.68
CA ARG A 101 9.10 -1.41 15.46
C ARG A 101 10.44 -1.53 15.27
N ILE A 102 10.87 -1.16 16.14
CA ILE A 102 12.12 -1.09 16.23
C ILE A 102 12.57 -2.07 17.00
#